data_412b3e78cd925ad8eec0ba56b36ff61c
#
_entry.id   412b3e78cd925ad8eec0ba56b36ff61c
#
_cell.length_a   1.000
_cell.length_b   1.000
_cell.length_c   1.000
_cell.angle_alpha   90.00
_cell.angle_beta   90.00
_cell.angle_gamma   90.00
#
_symmetry.space_group_name_H-M   'P 1'
#
loop_
_entity.id
_entity.type
_entity.pdbx_description
1 polymer ?
#
loop_
_entity_poly.entity_id
_entity_poly.type
_entity_poly.pdbx_seq_one_letter_code
_entity_poly.pdbx_strand_id
1 'polypeptide(L)'
;VLYKEELDNFVDSVRLISRDQAVKIEKIDLQENEVVVFFADNEKIKDVRDNFFQMYRGVSLQVNNNKLSIKLNDEYRKIIQDSAIKQSLEIVRKRIDESGTKEPLIQRSGKKRILLQLPGVKDPERIKDLLGKTAKLTFHIVDDENTSALRNNLAPFGKIIVSDIYDENIKYLLDKRSVVGGENLVDAKGS
;
A
#
# COMPACT_ATOMS: atom_id res chain seq x y z
N VAL A 1 7.26 5.60 6.17
CA VAL A 1 6.54 5.36 4.90
C VAL A 1 5.95 3.96 4.90
N LEU A 2 6.76 2.88 5.03
CA LEU A 2 6.31 1.49 4.93
C LEU A 2 5.16 1.12 5.88
N TYR A 3 5.27 1.46 7.17
CA TYR A 3 4.22 1.16 8.15
C TYR A 3 2.99 2.07 8.01
N LYS A 4 3.16 3.27 7.48
CA LYS A 4 2.04 4.18 7.28
C LYS A 4 1.06 3.63 6.23
N GLU A 5 1.56 3.11 5.12
CA GLU A 5 0.72 2.47 4.09
C GLU A 5 -0.09 1.30 4.67
N GLU A 6 0.54 0.49 5.54
CA GLU A 6 -0.16 -0.62 6.20
C GLU A 6 -1.22 -0.17 7.21
N LEU A 7 -0.91 0.88 7.98
CA LEU A 7 -1.91 1.45 8.89
C LEU A 7 -3.08 2.11 8.15
N ASP A 8 -2.84 2.74 7.00
CA ASP A 8 -3.91 3.24 6.13
C ASP A 8 -4.79 2.09 5.60
N ASN A 9 -4.18 0.95 5.22
CA ASN A 9 -4.92 -0.25 4.83
C ASN A 9 -5.78 -0.79 5.98
N PHE A 10 -5.30 -0.73 7.21
CA PHE A 10 -6.08 -1.12 8.40
C PHE A 10 -7.30 -0.21 8.59
N VAL A 11 -7.13 1.11 8.41
CA VAL A 11 -8.25 2.06 8.47
C VAL A 11 -9.32 1.71 7.44
N ASP A 12 -8.92 1.47 6.20
CA ASP A 12 -9.85 1.14 5.13
C ASP A 12 -10.56 -0.20 5.38
N SER A 13 -9.83 -1.21 5.89
CA SER A 13 -10.40 -2.52 6.22
C SER A 13 -11.39 -2.45 7.39
N VAL A 14 -11.06 -1.70 8.46
CA VAL A 14 -12.00 -1.53 9.58
C VAL A 14 -13.29 -0.83 9.13
N ARG A 15 -13.18 0.18 8.27
CA ARG A 15 -14.37 0.88 7.73
C ARG A 15 -15.23 -0.06 6.89
N LEU A 16 -14.60 -0.90 6.06
CA LEU A 16 -15.32 -1.89 5.25
C LEU A 16 -16.05 -2.89 6.14
N ILE A 17 -15.35 -3.51 7.09
CA ILE A 17 -15.93 -4.50 8.01
C ILE A 17 -17.05 -3.87 8.83
N SER A 18 -16.85 -2.65 9.36
CA SER A 18 -17.85 -1.95 10.17
C SER A 18 -19.11 -1.65 9.37
N ARG A 19 -18.98 -1.27 8.11
CA ARG A 19 -20.11 -1.06 7.21
C ARG A 19 -20.89 -2.37 6.97
N ASP A 20 -20.17 -3.46 6.69
CA ASP A 20 -20.78 -4.76 6.41
C ASP A 20 -21.50 -5.36 7.64
N GLN A 21 -21.02 -5.02 8.86
CA GLN A 21 -21.63 -5.39 10.14
C GLN A 21 -22.68 -4.39 10.62
N ALA A 22 -22.93 -3.30 9.86
CA ALA A 22 -23.79 -2.18 10.24
C ALA A 22 -23.39 -1.55 11.58
N VAL A 23 -22.08 -1.43 11.84
CA VAL A 23 -21.52 -0.78 13.04
C VAL A 23 -21.07 0.64 12.71
N LYS A 24 -21.56 1.60 13.47
CA LYS A 24 -21.24 3.02 13.26
C LYS A 24 -19.91 3.39 13.92
N ILE A 25 -18.96 3.85 13.10
CA ILE A 25 -17.71 4.46 13.56
C ILE A 25 -17.96 5.93 13.86
N GLU A 26 -17.56 6.40 15.04
CA GLU A 26 -17.56 7.82 15.41
C GLU A 26 -16.27 8.52 14.98
N LYS A 27 -15.13 7.91 15.27
CA LYS A 27 -13.82 8.51 15.05
C LYS A 27 -12.76 7.44 14.77
N ILE A 28 -11.79 7.78 13.94
CA ILE A 28 -10.56 7.00 13.76
C ILE A 28 -9.38 7.92 13.98
N ASP A 29 -8.50 7.54 14.90
CA ASP A 29 -7.23 8.19 15.16
C ASP A 29 -6.09 7.32 14.63
N LEU A 30 -5.34 7.86 13.68
CA LEU A 30 -4.14 7.22 13.15
C LEU A 30 -2.93 7.76 13.90
N GLN A 31 -2.25 6.88 14.62
CA GLN A 31 -1.02 7.18 15.34
C GLN A 31 0.17 6.53 14.62
N GLU A 32 1.39 6.83 15.05
CA GLU A 32 2.62 6.35 14.38
C GLU A 32 2.67 4.82 14.26
N ASN A 33 2.13 4.08 15.24
CA ASN A 33 2.23 2.63 15.34
C ASN A 33 0.89 1.92 15.59
N GLU A 34 -0.20 2.65 15.67
CA GLU A 34 -1.52 2.07 15.91
C GLU A 34 -2.64 2.84 15.23
N VAL A 35 -3.71 2.14 14.92
CA VAL A 35 -5.00 2.68 14.55
C VAL A 35 -5.94 2.51 15.74
N VAL A 36 -6.56 3.62 16.15
CA VAL A 36 -7.55 3.63 17.23
C VAL A 36 -8.90 3.99 16.64
N VAL A 37 -9.86 3.10 16.78
CA VAL A 37 -11.22 3.27 16.27
C VAL A 37 -12.20 3.40 17.42
N PHE A 38 -13.01 4.44 17.40
CA PHE A 38 -14.11 4.68 18.34
C PHE A 38 -15.43 4.38 17.66
N PHE A 39 -16.27 3.61 18.31
CA PHE A 39 -17.58 3.20 17.81
C PHE A 39 -18.69 3.88 18.63
N ALA A 40 -19.85 4.07 18.00
CA ALA A 40 -21.01 4.68 18.66
C ALA A 40 -21.58 3.80 19.78
N ASP A 41 -21.48 2.47 19.63
CA ASP A 41 -21.86 1.49 20.64
C ASP A 41 -20.84 0.35 20.69
N ASN A 42 -20.98 -0.53 21.67
CA ASN A 42 -20.03 -1.63 21.90
C ASN A 42 -20.57 -3.02 21.53
N GLU A 43 -21.81 -3.14 21.07
CA GLU A 43 -22.47 -4.44 20.93
C GLU A 43 -21.78 -5.38 19.94
N LYS A 44 -21.35 -4.84 18.79
CA LYS A 44 -20.74 -5.63 17.70
C LYS A 44 -19.24 -5.41 17.49
N ILE A 45 -18.57 -4.70 18.40
CA ILE A 45 -17.13 -4.42 18.24
C ILE A 45 -16.30 -5.71 18.22
N LYS A 46 -16.73 -6.74 18.96
CA LYS A 46 -16.07 -8.05 18.96
C LYS A 46 -16.13 -8.69 17.58
N ASP A 47 -17.25 -8.58 16.87
CA ASP A 47 -17.41 -9.13 15.54
C ASP A 47 -16.50 -8.39 14.54
N VAL A 48 -16.43 -7.06 14.64
CA VAL A 48 -15.48 -6.25 13.84
C VAL A 48 -14.03 -6.67 14.11
N ARG A 49 -13.66 -6.83 15.40
CA ARG A 49 -12.32 -7.31 15.80
C ARG A 49 -12.01 -8.68 15.21
N ASP A 50 -12.93 -9.63 15.31
CA ASP A 50 -12.71 -11.01 14.90
C ASP A 50 -12.60 -11.13 13.38
N ASN A 51 -13.44 -10.42 12.63
CA ASN A 51 -13.33 -10.32 11.18
C ASN A 51 -12.00 -9.65 10.75
N PHE A 52 -11.61 -8.59 11.45
CA PHE A 52 -10.32 -7.94 11.18
C PHE A 52 -9.14 -8.88 11.45
N PHE A 53 -9.18 -9.66 12.55
CA PHE A 53 -8.14 -10.62 12.89
C PHE A 53 -8.01 -11.76 11.87
N GLN A 54 -9.11 -12.17 11.25
CA GLN A 54 -9.06 -13.16 10.17
C GLN A 54 -8.33 -12.63 8.93
N MET A 55 -8.47 -11.34 8.63
CA MET A 55 -7.78 -10.70 7.50
C MET A 55 -6.29 -10.42 7.79
N TYR A 56 -5.99 -10.01 9.04
CA TYR A 56 -4.65 -9.57 9.44
C TYR A 56 -4.15 -10.35 10.65
N ARG A 57 -3.66 -11.55 10.39
CA ARG A 57 -3.05 -12.38 11.45
C ARG A 57 -1.72 -11.79 11.92
N GLY A 58 -1.48 -11.80 13.23
CA GLY A 58 -0.23 -11.30 13.81
C GLY A 58 -0.22 -9.82 14.20
N VAL A 59 -1.36 -9.11 14.08
CA VAL A 59 -1.56 -7.79 14.68
C VAL A 59 -2.04 -7.94 16.13
N SER A 60 -1.75 -6.95 16.96
CA SER A 60 -2.27 -6.87 18.32
C SER A 60 -3.59 -6.09 18.33
N LEU A 61 -4.67 -6.73 18.75
CA LEU A 61 -6.01 -6.14 18.85
C LEU A 61 -6.43 -6.04 20.31
N GLN A 62 -6.86 -4.85 20.72
CA GLN A 62 -7.39 -4.62 22.07
C GLN A 62 -8.73 -3.90 21.96
N VAL A 63 -9.76 -4.48 22.60
CA VAL A 63 -11.09 -3.85 22.75
C VAL A 63 -11.23 -3.37 24.17
N ASN A 64 -11.60 -2.10 24.33
CA ASN A 64 -11.90 -1.49 25.62
C ASN A 64 -13.11 -0.56 25.48
N ASN A 65 -14.23 -0.95 26.09
CA ASN A 65 -15.53 -0.29 25.92
C ASN A 65 -15.89 -0.16 24.42
N ASN A 66 -16.06 1.06 23.92
CA ASN A 66 -16.38 1.39 22.53
C ASN A 66 -15.14 1.65 21.66
N LYS A 67 -13.95 1.23 22.09
CA LYS A 67 -12.68 1.50 21.44
C LYS A 67 -12.02 0.18 20.99
N LEU A 68 -11.59 0.13 19.73
CA LEU A 68 -10.70 -0.91 19.18
C LEU A 68 -9.35 -0.29 18.86
N SER A 69 -8.28 -0.81 19.47
CA SER A 69 -6.90 -0.45 19.17
C SER A 69 -6.24 -1.57 18.36
N ILE A 70 -5.66 -1.22 17.21
CA ILE A 70 -4.98 -2.13 16.29
C ILE A 70 -3.51 -1.74 16.23
N LYS A 71 -2.61 -2.58 16.71
CA LYS A 71 -1.18 -2.32 16.78
C LYS A 71 -0.39 -3.28 15.91
N LEU A 72 0.62 -2.74 15.23
CA LEU A 72 1.65 -3.55 14.59
C LEU A 72 2.57 -4.13 15.68
N ASN A 73 2.52 -5.43 15.92
CA ASN A 73 3.48 -6.09 16.77
C ASN A 73 4.83 -6.29 16.05
N ASP A 74 5.87 -6.68 16.79
CA ASP A 74 7.22 -6.82 16.21
C ASP A 74 7.30 -7.95 15.19
N GLU A 75 6.51 -8.99 15.33
CA GLU A 75 6.44 -10.10 14.38
C GLU A 75 5.85 -9.62 13.04
N TYR A 76 4.72 -8.91 13.07
CA TYR A 76 4.10 -8.37 11.87
C TYR A 76 4.98 -7.32 11.19
N ARG A 77 5.66 -6.45 11.95
CA ARG A 77 6.65 -5.51 11.42
C ARG A 77 7.79 -6.21 10.69
N LYS A 78 8.26 -7.33 11.23
CA LYS A 78 9.30 -8.15 10.58
C LYS A 78 8.80 -8.73 9.27
N ILE A 79 7.56 -9.25 9.23
CA ILE A 79 6.93 -9.75 8.00
C ILE A 79 6.88 -8.66 6.92
N ILE A 80 6.41 -7.45 7.27
CA ILE A 80 6.36 -6.31 6.34
C ILE A 80 7.76 -5.96 5.83
N GLN A 81 8.75 -5.87 6.74
CA GLN A 81 10.14 -5.55 6.35
C GLN A 81 10.73 -6.60 5.42
N ASP A 82 10.54 -7.87 5.72
CA ASP A 82 11.08 -8.97 4.91
C ASP A 82 10.42 -9.01 3.53
N SER A 83 9.11 -8.77 3.45
CA SER A 83 8.38 -8.67 2.18
C SER A 83 8.87 -7.48 1.35
N ALA A 84 9.03 -6.30 1.97
CA ALA A 84 9.53 -5.11 1.29
C ALA A 84 10.96 -5.30 0.74
N ILE A 85 11.83 -5.96 1.51
CA ILE A 85 13.20 -6.27 1.03
C ILE A 85 13.17 -7.27 -0.13
N LYS A 86 12.32 -8.30 -0.08
CA LYS A 86 12.16 -9.25 -1.19
C LYS A 86 11.70 -8.55 -2.46
N GLN A 87 10.64 -7.76 -2.40
CA GLN A 87 10.16 -6.97 -3.54
C GLN A 87 11.24 -6.02 -4.06
N SER A 88 11.96 -5.33 -3.17
CA SER A 88 13.04 -4.43 -3.57
C SER A 88 14.16 -5.16 -4.29
N LEU A 89 14.53 -6.38 -3.86
CA LEU A 89 15.53 -7.21 -4.54
C LEU A 89 15.08 -7.57 -5.96
N GLU A 90 13.82 -7.96 -6.14
CA GLU A 90 13.26 -8.30 -7.46
C GLU A 90 13.23 -7.08 -8.38
N ILE A 91 12.78 -5.92 -7.87
CA ILE A 91 12.77 -4.66 -8.62
C ILE A 91 14.18 -4.26 -9.05
N VAL A 92 15.14 -4.29 -8.11
CA VAL A 92 16.55 -3.96 -8.39
C VAL A 92 17.10 -4.91 -9.44
N ARG A 93 16.88 -6.22 -9.32
CA ARG A 93 17.33 -7.20 -10.30
C ARG A 93 16.77 -6.91 -11.69
N LYS A 94 15.45 -6.73 -11.81
CA LYS A 94 14.79 -6.43 -13.09
C LYS A 94 15.38 -5.16 -13.74
N ARG A 95 15.57 -4.08 -13.00
CA ARG A 95 16.13 -2.82 -13.50
C ARG A 95 17.59 -2.98 -13.96
N ILE A 96 18.38 -3.75 -13.23
CA ILE A 96 19.78 -3.99 -13.57
C ILE A 96 19.89 -4.90 -14.82
N ASP A 97 19.05 -5.93 -14.92
CA ASP A 97 18.98 -6.79 -16.10
C ASP A 97 18.63 -5.99 -17.36
N GLU A 98 17.63 -5.07 -17.25
CA GLU A 98 17.25 -4.16 -18.34
C GLU A 98 18.38 -3.18 -18.74
N SER A 99 19.31 -2.86 -17.82
CA SER A 99 20.48 -2.01 -18.12
C SER A 99 21.55 -2.70 -18.94
N GLY A 100 21.44 -4.03 -19.14
CA GLY A 100 22.44 -4.83 -19.86
C GLY A 100 23.73 -5.09 -19.09
N THR A 101 23.74 -4.87 -17.78
CA THR A 101 24.91 -5.15 -16.92
C THR A 101 25.13 -6.65 -16.79
N LYS A 102 26.36 -7.10 -17.07
CA LYS A 102 26.71 -8.52 -16.97
C LYS A 102 27.05 -8.91 -15.54
N GLU A 103 26.52 -10.05 -15.10
CA GLU A 103 26.84 -10.72 -13.84
C GLU A 103 26.72 -9.82 -12.60
N PRO A 104 25.57 -9.15 -12.37
CA PRO A 104 25.38 -8.33 -11.18
C PRO A 104 25.31 -9.22 -9.93
N LEU A 105 26.01 -8.84 -8.86
CA LEU A 105 25.80 -9.45 -7.54
C LEU A 105 24.81 -8.59 -6.77
N ILE A 106 23.62 -9.12 -6.53
CA ILE A 106 22.52 -8.44 -5.82
C ILE A 106 22.12 -9.31 -4.63
N GLN A 107 22.36 -8.82 -3.41
CA GLN A 107 22.06 -9.57 -2.21
C GLN A 107 21.58 -8.69 -1.07
N ARG A 108 20.80 -9.27 -0.16
CA ARG A 108 20.40 -8.62 1.08
C ARG A 108 21.61 -8.41 1.99
N SER A 109 21.75 -7.20 2.54
CA SER A 109 22.77 -6.85 3.52
C SER A 109 22.13 -6.38 4.81
N GLY A 110 22.02 -7.29 5.81
CA GLY A 110 21.34 -7.02 7.07
C GLY A 110 19.81 -6.90 6.93
N LYS A 111 19.20 -6.11 7.82
CA LYS A 111 17.72 -6.02 7.90
C LYS A 111 17.08 -5.07 6.88
N LYS A 112 17.79 -4.03 6.45
CA LYS A 112 17.21 -2.89 5.70
C LYS A 112 18.02 -2.48 4.47
N ARG A 113 19.04 -3.23 4.08
CA ARG A 113 19.93 -2.83 2.98
C ARG A 113 20.03 -3.90 1.91
N ILE A 114 20.27 -3.48 0.68
CA ILE A 114 20.62 -4.30 -0.47
C ILE A 114 22.06 -3.93 -0.86
N LEU A 115 22.91 -4.92 -0.99
CA LEU A 115 24.24 -4.78 -1.56
C LEU A 115 24.16 -5.06 -3.05
N LEU A 116 24.65 -4.13 -3.85
CA LEU A 116 24.72 -4.22 -5.29
C LEU A 116 26.18 -4.05 -5.72
N GLN A 117 26.71 -5.04 -6.42
CA GLN A 117 28.04 -4.98 -7.03
C GLN A 117 27.90 -5.19 -8.54
N LEU A 118 28.41 -4.26 -9.32
CA LEU A 118 28.28 -4.23 -10.78
C LEU A 118 29.66 -4.16 -11.41
N PRO A 119 30.30 -5.30 -11.70
CA PRO A 119 31.61 -5.32 -12.34
C PRO A 119 31.56 -4.63 -13.70
N GLY A 120 32.56 -3.80 -14.00
CA GLY A 120 32.73 -3.20 -15.33
C GLY A 120 31.74 -2.08 -15.69
N VAL A 121 30.98 -1.57 -14.75
CA VAL A 121 30.11 -0.39 -14.97
C VAL A 121 30.95 0.85 -15.20
N LYS A 122 30.79 1.48 -16.36
CA LYS A 122 31.49 2.72 -16.75
C LYS A 122 30.83 3.99 -16.20
N ASP A 123 29.51 3.95 -15.99
CA ASP A 123 28.70 5.08 -15.55
C ASP A 123 27.85 4.69 -14.32
N PRO A 124 28.40 4.86 -13.11
CA PRO A 124 27.66 4.57 -11.87
C PRO A 124 26.48 5.53 -11.63
N GLU A 125 26.54 6.76 -12.13
CA GLU A 125 25.45 7.74 -11.90
C GLU A 125 24.20 7.32 -12.67
N ARG A 126 24.34 6.87 -13.92
CA ARG A 126 23.22 6.31 -14.68
C ARG A 126 22.51 5.16 -13.94
N ILE A 127 23.28 4.30 -13.27
CA ILE A 127 22.70 3.20 -12.49
C ILE A 127 21.97 3.74 -11.24
N LYS A 128 22.52 4.74 -10.56
CA LYS A 128 21.84 5.40 -9.43
C LYS A 128 20.52 6.02 -9.88
N ASP A 129 20.50 6.73 -11.00
CA ASP A 129 19.30 7.33 -11.56
C ASP A 129 18.26 6.28 -11.93
N LEU A 130 18.69 5.18 -12.55
CA LEU A 130 17.80 4.05 -12.88
C LEU A 130 17.16 3.43 -11.65
N LEU A 131 17.94 3.23 -10.59
CA LEU A 131 17.45 2.66 -9.34
C LEU A 131 16.64 3.65 -8.50
N GLY A 132 16.96 4.96 -8.59
CA GLY A 132 16.30 6.03 -7.85
C GLY A 132 14.90 6.38 -8.35
N LYS A 133 14.53 5.97 -9.56
CA LYS A 133 13.18 6.18 -10.09
C LYS A 133 12.16 5.33 -9.32
N THR A 134 11.35 5.98 -8.52
CA THR A 134 10.29 5.34 -7.72
C THR A 134 8.93 5.50 -8.40
N ALA A 135 8.75 4.90 -9.57
CA ALA A 135 7.44 4.82 -10.19
C ALA A 135 6.75 3.52 -9.75
N LYS A 136 5.64 3.64 -9.04
CA LYS A 136 4.75 2.51 -8.74
C LYS A 136 3.64 2.50 -9.79
N LEU A 137 3.64 1.50 -10.65
CA LEU A 137 2.53 1.28 -11.58
C LEU A 137 1.42 0.53 -10.83
N THR A 138 0.23 1.07 -10.84
CA THR A 138 -0.96 0.43 -10.27
C THR A 138 -2.14 0.57 -11.23
N PHE A 139 -2.94 -0.47 -11.32
CA PHE A 139 -4.16 -0.48 -12.12
C PHE A 139 -5.36 -0.38 -11.18
N HIS A 140 -6.25 0.54 -11.47
CA HIS A 140 -7.43 0.83 -10.68
C HIS A 140 -8.67 0.74 -11.55
N ILE A 141 -9.81 0.39 -10.93
CA ILE A 141 -11.10 0.46 -11.62
C ILE A 141 -11.53 1.92 -11.68
N VAL A 142 -11.96 2.35 -12.86
CA VAL A 142 -12.56 3.68 -13.07
C VAL A 142 -14.03 3.62 -12.67
N ASP A 143 -14.50 4.64 -11.95
CA ASP A 143 -15.90 4.81 -11.60
C ASP A 143 -16.51 5.89 -12.52
N ASP A 144 -17.11 5.46 -13.61
CA ASP A 144 -17.71 6.35 -14.61
C ASP A 144 -19.12 6.83 -14.21
N GLU A 145 -19.72 6.24 -13.17
CA GLU A 145 -21.10 6.53 -12.76
C GLU A 145 -21.18 7.78 -11.84
N ASN A 146 -20.19 8.00 -11.01
CA ASN A 146 -20.18 9.06 -9.98
C ASN A 146 -19.58 10.39 -10.48
N THR A 147 -20.08 10.92 -11.59
CA THR A 147 -19.59 12.19 -12.18
C THR A 147 -19.73 13.41 -11.26
N SER A 148 -20.65 13.38 -10.30
CA SER A 148 -20.82 14.44 -9.31
C SER A 148 -19.59 14.61 -8.38
N ALA A 149 -18.89 13.53 -8.07
CA ALA A 149 -17.66 13.56 -7.28
C ALA A 149 -16.54 14.32 -8.01
N LEU A 150 -16.42 14.14 -9.32
CA LEU A 150 -15.45 14.85 -10.15
C LEU A 150 -15.74 16.35 -10.22
N ARG A 151 -17.02 16.74 -10.38
CA ARG A 151 -17.43 18.16 -10.43
C ARG A 151 -17.13 18.89 -9.13
N ASN A 152 -17.36 18.24 -7.99
CA ASN A 152 -17.15 18.83 -6.67
C ASN A 152 -15.70 18.67 -6.19
N ASN A 153 -14.86 17.97 -6.94
CA ASN A 153 -13.50 17.61 -6.57
C ASN A 153 -13.41 16.95 -5.17
N LEU A 154 -14.43 16.15 -4.83
CA LEU A 154 -14.56 15.47 -3.55
C LEU A 154 -14.71 13.97 -3.79
N ALA A 155 -13.62 13.22 -3.54
CA ALA A 155 -13.65 11.77 -3.67
C ALA A 155 -14.50 11.14 -2.57
N PRO A 156 -15.48 10.28 -2.92
CA PRO A 156 -16.20 9.46 -1.95
C PRO A 156 -15.25 8.53 -1.20
N PHE A 157 -15.74 7.97 -0.09
CA PHE A 157 -14.97 6.98 0.66
C PHE A 157 -14.56 5.79 -0.25
N GLY A 158 -13.30 5.38 -0.16
CA GLY A 158 -12.75 4.28 -0.97
C GLY A 158 -12.42 4.64 -2.42
N LYS A 159 -12.55 5.91 -2.79
CA LYS A 159 -12.20 6.44 -4.11
C LYS A 159 -11.07 7.47 -4.04
N ILE A 160 -10.41 7.69 -5.15
CA ILE A 160 -9.42 8.77 -5.35
C ILE A 160 -9.70 9.48 -6.66
N ILE A 161 -9.41 10.77 -6.71
CA ILE A 161 -9.45 11.54 -7.94
C ILE A 161 -8.01 11.73 -8.42
N VAL A 162 -7.74 11.37 -9.67
CA VAL A 162 -6.45 11.57 -10.33
C VAL A 162 -6.66 12.38 -11.61
N SER A 163 -5.67 13.20 -11.94
CA SER A 163 -5.67 13.95 -13.22
C SER A 163 -4.95 13.13 -14.30
N ASP A 164 -5.34 13.37 -15.54
CA ASP A 164 -4.61 12.86 -16.69
C ASP A 164 -3.21 13.48 -16.76
N ILE A 165 -2.22 12.73 -17.27
CA ILE A 165 -0.83 13.19 -17.35
C ILE A 165 -0.62 14.23 -18.44
N TYR A 166 -1.47 14.24 -19.48
CA TYR A 166 -1.36 15.16 -20.63
C TYR A 166 -2.31 16.35 -20.52
N ASP A 167 -3.44 16.21 -19.80
CA ASP A 167 -4.41 17.29 -19.57
C ASP A 167 -4.95 17.24 -18.13
N GLU A 168 -4.47 18.14 -17.30
CA GLU A 168 -4.85 18.23 -15.88
C GLU A 168 -6.36 18.53 -15.67
N ASN A 169 -7.06 19.01 -16.71
CA ASN A 169 -8.51 19.24 -16.64
C ASN A 169 -9.30 17.94 -16.73
N ILE A 170 -8.72 16.90 -17.33
CA ILE A 170 -9.31 15.56 -17.39
C ILE A 170 -9.02 14.87 -16.06
N LYS A 171 -10.07 14.48 -15.34
CA LYS A 171 -9.99 13.82 -14.07
C LYS A 171 -10.73 12.49 -14.10
N TYR A 172 -10.17 11.52 -13.42
CA TYR A 172 -10.75 10.18 -13.26
C TYR A 172 -11.05 9.92 -11.79
N LEU A 173 -12.22 9.36 -11.52
CA LEU A 173 -12.55 8.82 -10.22
C LEU A 173 -12.19 7.32 -10.22
N LEU A 174 -11.27 6.93 -9.36
CA LEU A 174 -10.74 5.56 -9.31
C LEU A 174 -11.04 4.92 -7.97
N ASP A 175 -11.17 3.59 -7.95
CA ASP A 175 -11.09 2.85 -6.71
C ASP A 175 -9.71 3.08 -6.06
N LYS A 176 -9.67 3.45 -4.79
CA LYS A 176 -8.42 3.67 -4.04
C LYS A 176 -7.57 2.39 -3.99
N ARG A 177 -8.24 1.23 -3.90
CA ARG A 177 -7.58 -0.08 -3.93
C ARG A 177 -7.20 -0.43 -5.37
N SER A 178 -5.92 -0.67 -5.60
CA SER A 178 -5.44 -1.19 -6.88
C SER A 178 -5.89 -2.64 -7.08
N VAL A 179 -6.29 -2.96 -8.30
CA VAL A 179 -6.65 -4.34 -8.69
C VAL A 179 -5.39 -5.16 -8.93
N VAL A 180 -4.41 -4.54 -9.59
CA VAL A 180 -3.11 -5.15 -9.95
C VAL A 180 -2.01 -4.11 -9.77
N GLY A 181 -0.87 -4.53 -9.26
CA GLY A 181 0.35 -3.73 -9.24
C GLY A 181 1.27 -4.06 -10.41
N GLY A 182 2.17 -3.16 -10.75
CA GLY A 182 3.17 -3.35 -11.81
C GLY A 182 4.09 -4.54 -11.58
N GLU A 183 4.21 -5.01 -10.35
CA GLU A 183 4.94 -6.23 -9.98
C GLU A 183 4.35 -7.50 -10.62
N ASN A 184 3.06 -7.47 -10.98
CA ASN A 184 2.37 -8.57 -11.66
C ASN A 184 2.42 -8.45 -13.21
N LEU A 185 3.03 -7.39 -13.73
CA LEU A 185 3.16 -7.18 -15.17
C LEU A 185 4.29 -8.07 -15.72
N VAL A 186 3.94 -9.02 -16.58
CA VAL A 186 4.91 -9.96 -17.19
C VAL A 186 5.49 -9.40 -18.48
N ASP A 187 4.65 -8.74 -19.30
CA ASP A 187 5.06 -8.14 -20.57
C ASP A 187 4.13 -6.98 -20.94
N ALA A 188 4.68 -5.94 -21.59
CA ALA A 188 3.91 -4.83 -22.13
C ALA A 188 4.47 -4.50 -23.52
N LYS A 189 3.67 -4.71 -24.56
CA LYS A 189 4.00 -4.40 -25.95
C LYS A 189 3.11 -3.29 -26.45
N GLY A 190 3.73 -2.24 -27.04
CA GLY A 190 3.01 -1.25 -27.83
C GLY A 190 2.57 -1.87 -29.15
N SER A 191 1.35 -1.59 -29.57
CA SER A 191 0.84 -1.89 -30.91
C SER A 191 1.00 -0.69 -31.83
#